data_2e1c1786e626cafdfab5cfeab172a47f
#
_entry.id   2e1c1786e626cafdfab5cfeab172a47f
#
_cell.length_a   1.000
_cell.length_b   1.000
_cell.length_c   1.000
_cell.angle_alpha   90.00
_cell.angle_beta   90.00
_cell.angle_gamma   90.00
#
_symmetry.space_group_name_H-M   'P 1'
#
loop_
_entity.id
_entity.type
_entity.pdbx_description
1 polymer ?
#
loop_
_entity_poly.entity_id
_entity_poly.type
_entity_poly.pdbx_seq_one_letter_code
_entity_poly.pdbx_strand_id
1 'polypeptide(L)'
;MGTITHKAGRVAVGKAADVVIKNLDKDREKEILKLVDFMEKYMDGEKLDVDFDSVRKKIKDKDSALNKYINKALDEIDPGVLKTMVLNLGFEAFLNGTKTIRKMREKYNCNVPWLILMDPTSACNLHCTGCWAAEYGNRLNLTFDEMDSVVTQGKELGIYLYMFTGGEPLVRKSDIIKLCEKHNDCAFLSFTNGTLVDEAFCQEMKRVGNLYLAISLEGFEAVNDLRRGDGVYGKVMNAMDLLKKNGLVFGTSICYTSKNTETVTSDEFIQLMVDKGCRYAMYFHYMPVGNDASVELLPTPEQRIYMKDRIRQIRSLTTGQGLFTFDFQNDGEFVGGCIAGGRNYFHINANGDAEPCVFIHYSGRSEERRVGK
;
A
#
# COMPACT_ATOMS: atom_id res chain seq x y z
N MET A 1 13.49 21.74 -19.56
CA MET A 1 12.11 22.29 -19.52
C MET A 1 11.16 21.46 -18.63
N GLY A 2 11.36 20.14 -18.46
CA GLY A 2 10.44 19.27 -17.67
C GLY A 2 10.30 19.59 -16.18
N THR A 3 11.37 20.05 -15.52
CA THR A 3 11.36 20.27 -14.05
C THR A 3 10.55 21.49 -13.59
N ILE A 4 10.49 22.54 -14.37
CA ILE A 4 9.72 23.77 -14.00
C ILE A 4 8.22 23.50 -14.20
N THR A 5 7.85 22.84 -15.28
CA THR A 5 6.44 22.46 -15.56
C THR A 5 5.91 21.43 -14.56
N HIS A 6 6.73 20.49 -14.09
CA HIS A 6 6.37 19.52 -13.08
C HIS A 6 6.12 20.19 -11.72
N LYS A 7 7.06 20.99 -11.22
CA LYS A 7 6.89 21.72 -9.95
C LYS A 7 5.67 22.65 -9.99
N ALA A 8 5.47 23.36 -11.10
CA ALA A 8 4.30 24.21 -11.29
C ALA A 8 2.98 23.40 -11.29
N GLY A 9 2.97 22.24 -11.94
CA GLY A 9 1.84 21.31 -11.91
C GLY A 9 1.49 20.84 -10.50
N ARG A 10 2.48 20.37 -9.74
CA ARG A 10 2.27 19.95 -8.33
C ARG A 10 1.71 21.09 -7.47
N VAL A 11 2.22 22.32 -7.63
CA VAL A 11 1.71 23.48 -6.91
C VAL A 11 0.26 23.78 -7.31
N ALA A 12 -0.06 23.69 -8.60
CA ALA A 12 -1.42 23.93 -9.10
C ALA A 12 -2.42 22.88 -8.56
N VAL A 13 -2.05 21.58 -8.59
CA VAL A 13 -2.85 20.49 -8.00
C VAL A 13 -3.01 20.71 -6.49
N GLY A 14 -1.94 21.10 -5.78
CA GLY A 14 -1.99 21.39 -4.36
C GLY A 14 -2.96 22.51 -4.01
N LYS A 15 -2.94 23.61 -4.78
CA LYS A 15 -3.91 24.71 -4.61
C LYS A 15 -5.34 24.28 -4.93
N ALA A 16 -5.53 23.47 -5.98
CA ALA A 16 -6.84 22.93 -6.30
C ALA A 16 -7.37 22.03 -5.18
N ALA A 17 -6.52 21.14 -4.64
CA ALA A 17 -6.86 20.30 -3.49
C ALA A 17 -7.22 21.14 -2.25
N ASP A 18 -6.45 22.21 -1.95
CA ASP A 18 -6.76 23.13 -0.83
C ASP A 18 -8.13 23.78 -1.00
N VAL A 19 -8.46 24.24 -2.22
CA VAL A 19 -9.77 24.83 -2.52
C VAL A 19 -10.89 23.83 -2.35
N VAL A 20 -10.70 22.60 -2.84
CA VAL A 20 -11.67 21.50 -2.69
C VAL A 20 -11.88 21.21 -1.21
N ILE A 21 -10.82 20.95 -0.46
CA ILE A 21 -10.88 20.62 0.98
C ILE A 21 -11.58 21.75 1.76
N LYS A 22 -11.26 23.01 1.49
CA LYS A 22 -11.86 24.17 2.16
C LYS A 22 -13.36 24.34 1.86
N ASN A 23 -13.84 23.86 0.74
CA ASN A 23 -15.21 24.03 0.29
C ASN A 23 -16.05 22.74 0.37
N LEU A 24 -15.51 21.65 0.92
CA LEU A 24 -16.23 20.37 1.06
C LEU A 24 -17.56 20.50 1.81
N ASP A 25 -17.63 21.41 2.78
CA ASP A 25 -18.85 21.65 3.56
C ASP A 25 -19.93 22.42 2.79
N LYS A 26 -19.57 23.11 1.68
CA LYS A 26 -20.49 23.92 0.89
C LYS A 26 -21.17 23.12 -0.23
N ASP A 27 -20.37 22.46 -1.05
CA ASP A 27 -20.85 21.68 -2.20
C ASP A 27 -19.79 20.62 -2.54
N ARG A 28 -19.81 19.53 -1.76
CA ARG A 28 -18.81 18.44 -1.82
C ARG A 28 -18.74 17.81 -3.20
N GLU A 29 -19.89 17.48 -3.81
CA GLU A 29 -19.95 16.86 -5.12
C GLU A 29 -19.29 17.73 -6.19
N LYS A 30 -19.65 19.01 -6.24
CA LYS A 30 -19.09 19.97 -7.18
C LYS A 30 -17.58 20.13 -7.03
N GLU A 31 -17.09 20.17 -5.79
CA GLU A 31 -15.65 20.32 -5.54
C GLU A 31 -14.86 19.05 -5.94
N ILE A 32 -15.40 17.87 -5.68
CA ILE A 32 -14.79 16.61 -6.16
C ILE A 32 -14.74 16.56 -7.69
N LEU A 33 -15.85 16.94 -8.36
CA LEU A 33 -15.91 16.99 -9.82
C LEU A 33 -14.90 17.98 -10.42
N LYS A 34 -14.66 19.13 -9.80
CA LYS A 34 -13.59 20.06 -10.23
C LYS A 34 -12.20 19.42 -10.20
N LEU A 35 -11.92 18.59 -9.18
CA LEU A 35 -10.65 17.88 -9.10
C LEU A 35 -10.53 16.84 -10.23
N VAL A 36 -11.61 16.12 -10.54
CA VAL A 36 -11.68 15.18 -11.66
C VAL A 36 -11.44 15.90 -12.99
N ASP A 37 -12.12 17.01 -13.23
CA ASP A 37 -11.97 17.81 -14.44
C ASP A 37 -10.55 18.38 -14.59
N PHE A 38 -9.94 18.78 -13.46
CA PHE A 38 -8.57 19.23 -13.46
C PHE A 38 -7.60 18.09 -13.83
N MET A 39 -7.82 16.89 -13.26
CA MET A 39 -6.99 15.72 -13.57
C MET A 39 -7.12 15.33 -15.04
N GLU A 40 -8.33 15.27 -15.59
CA GLU A 40 -8.55 14.97 -17.00
C GLU A 40 -7.84 15.98 -17.91
N LYS A 41 -8.02 17.29 -17.67
CA LYS A 41 -7.35 18.34 -18.45
C LYS A 41 -5.82 18.25 -18.36
N TYR A 42 -5.27 17.87 -17.20
CA TYR A 42 -3.83 17.66 -17.05
C TYR A 42 -3.33 16.42 -17.82
N MET A 43 -4.22 15.42 -17.99
CA MET A 43 -3.95 14.18 -18.70
C MET A 43 -4.28 14.26 -20.21
N ASP A 44 -4.82 15.37 -20.69
CA ASP A 44 -5.17 15.54 -22.10
C ASP A 44 -3.93 15.32 -23.00
N GLY A 45 -4.08 14.44 -23.98
CA GLY A 45 -2.98 13.98 -24.83
C GLY A 45 -2.19 12.75 -24.34
N GLU A 46 -2.51 12.21 -23.15
CA GLU A 46 -1.89 10.98 -22.63
C GLU A 46 -2.83 9.78 -22.85
N LYS A 47 -2.27 8.67 -23.35
CA LYS A 47 -3.00 7.38 -23.45
C LYS A 47 -3.11 6.72 -22.07
N LEU A 48 -3.96 7.23 -21.21
CA LEU A 48 -4.36 6.53 -19.98
C LEU A 48 -5.78 6.03 -20.18
N ASP A 49 -6.01 4.72 -19.96
CA ASP A 49 -7.33 4.08 -20.07
C ASP A 49 -8.19 4.42 -18.82
N VAL A 50 -8.39 5.72 -18.55
CA VAL A 50 -9.28 6.19 -17.51
C VAL A 50 -10.54 6.77 -18.15
N ASP A 51 -11.66 6.13 -17.92
CA ASP A 51 -12.98 6.62 -18.31
C ASP A 51 -13.47 7.67 -17.30
N PHE A 52 -13.09 8.93 -17.52
CA PHE A 52 -13.45 10.05 -16.66
C PHE A 52 -14.96 10.29 -16.63
N ASP A 53 -15.70 9.99 -17.71
CA ASP A 53 -17.15 10.13 -17.75
C ASP A 53 -17.83 9.12 -16.85
N SER A 54 -17.34 7.88 -16.83
CA SER A 54 -17.79 6.86 -15.88
C SER A 54 -17.48 7.27 -14.43
N VAL A 55 -16.30 7.84 -14.17
CA VAL A 55 -15.94 8.36 -12.84
C VAL A 55 -16.89 9.47 -12.40
N ARG A 56 -17.16 10.48 -13.27
CA ARG A 56 -18.12 11.55 -13.00
C ARG A 56 -19.51 11.02 -12.70
N LYS A 57 -19.98 10.07 -13.52
CA LYS A 57 -21.30 9.45 -13.33
C LYS A 57 -21.40 8.78 -11.96
N LYS A 58 -20.39 8.01 -11.57
CA LYS A 58 -20.34 7.35 -10.26
C LYS A 58 -20.23 8.34 -9.10
N ILE A 59 -19.55 9.47 -9.26
CA ILE A 59 -19.48 10.53 -8.23
C ILE A 59 -20.83 11.22 -8.06
N LYS A 60 -21.56 11.48 -9.14
CA LYS A 60 -22.91 12.11 -9.10
C LYS A 60 -23.97 11.16 -8.54
N ASP A 61 -23.79 9.87 -8.70
CA ASP A 61 -24.70 8.86 -8.18
C ASP A 61 -24.40 8.61 -6.69
N LYS A 62 -25.27 9.16 -5.80
CA LYS A 62 -25.15 9.03 -4.34
C LYS A 62 -25.22 7.58 -3.84
N ASP A 63 -25.82 6.70 -4.63
CA ASP A 63 -25.93 5.28 -4.29
C ASP A 63 -24.74 4.45 -4.79
N SER A 64 -23.90 5.02 -5.63
CA SER A 64 -22.71 4.32 -6.11
C SER A 64 -21.72 4.02 -4.98
N ALA A 65 -21.08 2.86 -5.06
CA ALA A 65 -20.04 2.47 -4.10
C ALA A 65 -18.87 3.47 -4.07
N LEU A 66 -18.51 4.05 -5.23
CA LEU A 66 -17.42 5.03 -5.31
C LEU A 66 -17.78 6.34 -4.59
N ASN A 67 -19.00 6.86 -4.77
CA ASN A 67 -19.45 8.06 -4.07
C ASN A 67 -19.40 7.86 -2.55
N LYS A 68 -19.99 6.76 -2.07
CA LYS A 68 -20.00 6.41 -0.64
C LYS A 68 -18.58 6.23 -0.07
N TYR A 69 -17.69 5.57 -0.81
CA TYR A 69 -16.28 5.39 -0.42
C TYR A 69 -15.56 6.73 -0.27
N ILE A 70 -15.67 7.60 -1.28
CA ILE A 70 -15.04 8.93 -1.26
C ILE A 70 -15.58 9.77 -0.11
N ASN A 71 -16.90 9.83 0.06
CA ASN A 71 -17.51 10.62 1.12
C ASN A 71 -17.06 10.14 2.51
N LYS A 72 -17.06 8.83 2.76
CA LYS A 72 -16.57 8.28 4.02
C LYS A 72 -15.08 8.58 4.26
N ALA A 73 -14.26 8.54 3.22
CA ALA A 73 -12.85 8.92 3.32
C ALA A 73 -12.69 10.41 3.70
N LEU A 74 -13.49 11.30 3.07
CA LEU A 74 -13.48 12.73 3.36
C LEU A 74 -13.98 13.07 4.77
N ASP A 75 -14.86 12.24 5.35
CA ASP A 75 -15.39 12.44 6.70
C ASP A 75 -14.43 11.94 7.80
N GLU A 76 -13.63 10.92 7.52
CA GLU A 76 -12.88 10.20 8.56
C GLU A 76 -11.36 10.42 8.49
N ILE A 77 -10.82 10.89 7.37
CA ILE A 77 -9.38 11.08 7.20
C ILE A 77 -9.01 12.55 7.40
N ASP A 78 -7.87 12.80 8.04
CA ASP A 78 -7.33 14.15 8.20
C ASP A 78 -7.14 14.85 6.85
N PRO A 79 -7.61 16.10 6.70
CA PRO A 79 -7.53 16.83 5.44
C PRO A 79 -6.11 17.00 4.89
N GLY A 80 -5.10 17.15 5.77
CA GLY A 80 -3.69 17.25 5.36
C GLY A 80 -3.17 15.93 4.80
N VAL A 81 -3.55 14.81 5.43
CA VAL A 81 -3.22 13.45 4.94
C VAL A 81 -3.90 13.19 3.59
N LEU A 82 -5.18 13.54 3.44
CA LEU A 82 -5.90 13.43 2.16
C LEU A 82 -5.26 14.26 1.06
N LYS A 83 -4.89 15.51 1.34
CA LYS A 83 -4.19 16.37 0.38
C LYS A 83 -2.89 15.73 -0.06
N THR A 84 -2.08 15.25 0.89
CA THR A 84 -0.80 14.62 0.59
C THR A 84 -1.00 13.34 -0.23
N MET A 85 -2.03 12.55 0.07
CA MET A 85 -2.37 11.35 -0.71
C MET A 85 -2.76 11.71 -2.16
N VAL A 86 -3.60 12.72 -2.37
CA VAL A 86 -3.96 13.19 -3.72
C VAL A 86 -2.73 13.66 -4.50
N LEU A 87 -1.83 14.38 -3.85
CA LEU A 87 -0.59 14.85 -4.48
C LEU A 87 0.35 13.70 -4.81
N ASN A 88 0.63 12.81 -3.86
CA ASN A 88 1.70 11.83 -4.00
C ASN A 88 1.23 10.58 -4.77
N LEU A 89 0.06 10.03 -4.47
CA LEU A 89 -0.49 8.92 -5.25
C LEU A 89 -1.14 9.41 -6.55
N GLY A 90 -2.00 10.41 -6.48
CA GLY A 90 -2.73 10.89 -7.66
C GLY A 90 -1.80 11.59 -8.66
N PHE A 91 -1.20 12.71 -8.25
CA PHE A 91 -0.41 13.50 -9.17
C PHE A 91 0.98 12.90 -9.45
N GLU A 92 1.77 12.55 -8.40
CA GLU A 92 3.15 12.06 -8.63
C GLU A 92 3.16 10.63 -9.16
N ALA A 93 2.59 9.66 -8.47
CA ALA A 93 2.71 8.27 -8.88
C ALA A 93 1.88 7.95 -10.13
N PHE A 94 0.58 8.29 -10.14
CA PHE A 94 -0.30 7.94 -11.26
C PHE A 94 -0.09 8.80 -12.50
N LEU A 95 0.02 10.12 -12.37
CA LEU A 95 0.10 10.98 -13.54
C LEU A 95 1.54 11.20 -14.00
N ASN A 96 2.33 11.90 -13.21
CA ASN A 96 3.68 12.32 -13.59
C ASN A 96 4.65 11.12 -13.69
N GLY A 97 4.59 10.22 -12.70
CA GLY A 97 5.41 9.02 -12.65
C GLY A 97 5.17 8.11 -13.85
N THR A 98 3.91 7.83 -14.17
CA THR A 98 3.57 6.98 -15.32
C THR A 98 4.10 7.57 -16.64
N LYS A 99 4.05 8.89 -16.82
CA LYS A 99 4.64 9.56 -17.99
C LYS A 99 6.16 9.37 -18.05
N THR A 100 6.82 9.51 -16.92
CA THR A 100 8.28 9.34 -16.80
C THR A 100 8.67 7.88 -17.04
N ILE A 101 7.96 6.92 -16.42
CA ILE A 101 8.17 5.48 -16.60
C ILE A 101 8.11 5.10 -18.07
N ARG A 102 7.12 5.57 -18.83
CA ARG A 102 7.03 5.30 -20.26
C ARG A 102 8.25 5.77 -21.03
N LYS A 103 8.71 7.00 -20.78
CA LYS A 103 9.93 7.54 -21.39
C LYS A 103 11.19 6.74 -21.03
N MET A 104 11.27 6.29 -19.77
CA MET A 104 12.42 5.52 -19.30
C MET A 104 12.42 4.10 -19.89
N ARG A 105 11.23 3.49 -20.09
CA ARG A 105 11.10 2.20 -20.80
C ARG A 105 11.64 2.30 -22.22
N GLU A 106 11.29 3.34 -22.95
CA GLU A 106 11.82 3.60 -24.31
C GLU A 106 13.33 3.85 -24.28
N LYS A 107 13.78 4.73 -23.40
CA LYS A 107 15.21 5.11 -23.27
C LYS A 107 16.12 3.92 -22.99
N TYR A 108 15.72 3.06 -22.06
CA TYR A 108 16.54 1.93 -21.61
C TYR A 108 16.21 0.61 -22.31
N ASN A 109 15.21 0.60 -23.19
CA ASN A 109 14.68 -0.60 -23.86
C ASN A 109 14.41 -1.76 -22.87
N CYS A 110 13.86 -1.42 -21.71
CA CYS A 110 13.49 -2.38 -20.67
C CYS A 110 12.25 -1.92 -19.91
N ASN A 111 11.61 -2.86 -19.22
CA ASN A 111 10.49 -2.49 -18.36
C ASN A 111 10.98 -1.72 -17.13
N VAL A 112 10.25 -0.68 -16.74
CA VAL A 112 10.44 0.07 -15.49
C VAL A 112 9.20 -0.17 -14.64
N PRO A 113 9.33 -0.68 -13.40
CA PRO A 113 8.20 -0.95 -12.52
C PRO A 113 7.54 0.34 -12.03
N TRP A 114 6.36 0.19 -11.44
CA TRP A 114 5.59 1.31 -10.89
C TRP A 114 5.86 1.54 -9.40
N LEU A 115 6.28 0.50 -8.68
CA LEU A 115 6.63 0.57 -7.26
C LEU A 115 7.89 -0.25 -6.96
N ILE A 116 8.54 0.09 -5.86
CA ILE A 116 9.64 -0.69 -5.26
C ILE A 116 9.18 -1.14 -3.88
N LEU A 117 9.34 -2.44 -3.62
CA LEU A 117 9.14 -3.04 -2.31
C LEU A 117 10.52 -3.22 -1.67
N MET A 118 10.72 -2.80 -0.42
CA MET A 118 12.02 -2.93 0.25
C MET A 118 11.87 -3.36 1.71
N ASP A 119 12.91 -4.05 2.21
CA ASP A 119 13.03 -4.47 3.60
C ASP A 119 14.00 -3.53 4.33
N PRO A 120 13.53 -2.57 5.14
CA PRO A 120 14.42 -1.73 5.94
C PRO A 120 15.27 -2.53 6.92
N THR A 121 14.76 -3.69 7.34
CA THR A 121 15.40 -4.58 8.32
C THR A 121 14.84 -6.00 8.19
N SER A 122 15.66 -6.99 8.51
CA SER A 122 15.20 -8.37 8.76
C SER A 122 14.79 -8.59 10.23
N ALA A 123 15.07 -7.63 11.13
CA ALA A 123 14.70 -7.74 12.54
C ALA A 123 13.17 -7.65 12.71
N CYS A 124 12.64 -8.53 13.52
CA CYS A 124 11.23 -8.55 13.91
C CYS A 124 11.10 -8.77 15.41
N ASN A 125 10.10 -8.14 16.01
CA ASN A 125 9.74 -8.32 17.43
C ASN A 125 8.72 -9.44 17.65
N LEU A 126 8.34 -10.18 16.60
CA LEU A 126 7.46 -11.36 16.65
C LEU A 126 8.12 -12.57 15.97
N HIS A 127 7.59 -13.77 16.26
CA HIS A 127 7.98 -15.05 15.65
C HIS A 127 6.73 -15.77 15.16
N CYS A 128 6.14 -15.26 14.06
CA CYS A 128 4.89 -15.80 13.52
C CYS A 128 5.11 -17.16 12.85
N THR A 129 4.24 -18.13 13.09
CA THR A 129 4.28 -19.45 12.45
C THR A 129 4.20 -19.32 10.93
N GLY A 130 5.17 -19.92 10.21
CA GLY A 130 5.22 -19.89 8.77
C GLY A 130 5.53 -18.50 8.19
N CYS A 131 6.32 -17.68 8.88
CA CYS A 131 6.74 -16.38 8.38
C CYS A 131 7.76 -16.54 7.23
N TRP A 132 7.45 -15.97 6.06
CA TRP A 132 8.35 -16.02 4.91
C TRP A 132 9.67 -15.27 5.14
N ALA A 133 9.65 -14.21 5.96
CA ALA A 133 10.82 -13.39 6.28
C ALA A 133 11.74 -14.03 7.33
N ALA A 134 11.37 -15.17 7.93
CA ALA A 134 12.20 -15.87 8.91
C ALA A 134 13.54 -16.39 8.33
N GLU A 135 13.65 -16.51 7.01
CA GLU A 135 14.86 -16.96 6.32
C GLU A 135 16.05 -16.03 6.55
N TYR A 136 15.83 -14.72 6.59
CA TYR A 136 16.91 -13.75 6.74
C TYR A 136 17.45 -13.59 8.17
N GLY A 137 16.77 -14.16 9.16
CA GLY A 137 17.09 -13.92 10.57
C GLY A 137 16.95 -12.44 10.96
N ASN A 138 17.52 -12.06 12.12
CA ASN A 138 17.32 -10.70 12.69
C ASN A 138 18.58 -9.81 12.57
N ARG A 139 19.42 -9.96 11.55
CA ARG A 139 20.76 -9.36 11.51
C ARG A 139 21.01 -8.37 10.38
N LEU A 140 20.13 -8.36 9.36
CA LEU A 140 20.34 -7.55 8.16
C LEU A 140 19.57 -6.23 8.26
N ASN A 141 20.18 -5.17 7.82
CA ASN A 141 19.55 -3.83 7.78
C ASN A 141 20.08 -3.05 6.59
N LEU A 142 19.18 -2.39 5.88
CA LEU A 142 19.55 -1.30 5.00
C LEU A 142 19.93 -0.08 5.86
N THR A 143 20.99 0.60 5.51
CA THR A 143 21.29 1.91 6.08
C THR A 143 20.27 2.95 5.61
N PHE A 144 20.15 4.06 6.33
CA PHE A 144 19.31 5.18 5.87
C PHE A 144 19.74 5.67 4.48
N ASP A 145 21.05 5.78 4.22
CA ASP A 145 21.58 6.27 2.97
C ASP A 145 21.30 5.31 1.80
N GLU A 146 21.26 4.00 2.04
CA GLU A 146 20.86 3.02 1.03
C GLU A 146 19.38 3.16 0.69
N MET A 147 18.50 3.26 1.68
CA MET A 147 17.06 3.49 1.45
C MET A 147 16.81 4.81 0.72
N ASP A 148 17.51 5.88 1.11
CA ASP A 148 17.47 7.19 0.46
C ASP A 148 17.93 7.12 -1.00
N SER A 149 19.01 6.40 -1.26
CA SER A 149 19.55 6.18 -2.61
C SER A 149 18.55 5.43 -3.50
N VAL A 150 17.91 4.39 -2.97
CA VAL A 150 16.86 3.64 -3.70
C VAL A 150 15.70 4.56 -4.09
N VAL A 151 15.21 5.37 -3.15
CA VAL A 151 14.11 6.31 -3.44
C VAL A 151 14.56 7.40 -4.45
N THR A 152 15.75 7.93 -4.29
CA THR A 152 16.30 8.96 -5.20
C THR A 152 16.41 8.44 -6.63
N GLN A 153 17.00 7.26 -6.83
CA GLN A 153 17.15 6.62 -8.14
C GLN A 153 15.78 6.21 -8.72
N GLY A 154 14.88 5.69 -7.87
CA GLY A 154 13.52 5.35 -8.29
C GLY A 154 12.76 6.55 -8.83
N LYS A 155 12.88 7.72 -8.22
CA LYS A 155 12.28 8.98 -8.69
C LYS A 155 12.81 9.40 -10.07
N GLU A 156 14.09 9.19 -10.36
CA GLU A 156 14.66 9.44 -11.69
C GLU A 156 14.00 8.56 -12.77
N LEU A 157 13.57 7.36 -12.39
CA LEU A 157 12.83 6.46 -13.26
C LEU A 157 11.31 6.73 -13.31
N GLY A 158 10.81 7.64 -12.46
CA GLY A 158 9.39 7.96 -12.36
C GLY A 158 8.63 7.16 -11.29
N ILE A 159 9.32 6.46 -10.39
CA ILE A 159 8.71 5.67 -9.32
C ILE A 159 8.51 6.58 -8.10
N TYR A 160 7.26 6.74 -7.68
CA TYR A 160 6.87 7.56 -6.52
C TYR A 160 6.08 6.78 -5.46
N LEU A 161 5.90 5.47 -5.65
CA LEU A 161 5.32 4.58 -4.66
C LEU A 161 6.35 3.57 -4.16
N TYR A 162 6.51 3.52 -2.85
CA TYR A 162 7.42 2.60 -2.16
C TYR A 162 6.66 1.83 -1.10
N MET A 163 6.98 0.55 -0.94
CA MET A 163 6.40 -0.27 0.11
C MET A 163 7.49 -0.85 0.99
N PHE A 164 7.24 -0.92 2.29
CA PHE A 164 8.13 -1.52 3.27
C PHE A 164 7.57 -2.86 3.74
N THR A 165 8.45 -3.86 3.80
CA THR A 165 8.19 -5.18 4.35
C THR A 165 9.46 -5.71 5.05
N GLY A 166 9.73 -7.00 5.08
CA GLY A 166 10.91 -7.58 5.73
C GLY A 166 10.56 -8.26 7.04
N GLY A 167 11.31 -7.98 8.11
CA GLY A 167 10.96 -8.33 9.48
C GLY A 167 9.77 -7.49 9.96
N GLU A 168 10.00 -6.60 10.91
CA GLU A 168 9.01 -5.55 11.28
C GLU A 168 9.58 -4.18 10.90
N PRO A 169 9.07 -3.52 9.87
CA PRO A 169 9.59 -2.21 9.43
C PRO A 169 9.56 -1.14 10.54
N LEU A 170 8.57 -1.18 11.42
CA LEU A 170 8.43 -0.20 12.50
C LEU A 170 9.47 -0.35 13.63
N VAL A 171 10.32 -1.37 13.62
CA VAL A 171 11.57 -1.38 14.42
C VAL A 171 12.47 -0.21 13.99
N ARG A 172 12.35 0.22 12.73
CA ARG A 172 13.07 1.35 12.14
C ARG A 172 12.16 2.58 11.92
N LYS A 173 11.09 2.74 12.71
CA LYS A 173 10.09 3.81 12.51
C LYS A 173 10.68 5.21 12.41
N SER A 174 11.77 5.50 13.12
CA SER A 174 12.44 6.81 13.05
C SER A 174 13.09 7.06 11.70
N ASP A 175 13.75 6.06 11.10
CA ASP A 175 14.35 6.17 9.78
C ASP A 175 13.26 6.25 8.69
N ILE A 176 12.16 5.49 8.84
CA ILE A 176 11.02 5.54 7.92
C ILE A 176 10.39 6.94 7.92
N ILE A 177 10.14 7.55 9.09
CA ILE A 177 9.61 8.91 9.18
C ILE A 177 10.58 9.92 8.54
N LYS A 178 11.88 9.81 8.82
CA LYS A 178 12.90 10.65 8.21
C LYS A 178 12.94 10.52 6.68
N LEU A 179 12.76 9.30 6.16
CA LEU A 179 12.69 9.04 4.72
C LEU A 179 11.42 9.67 4.10
N CYS A 180 10.26 9.51 4.77
CA CYS A 180 9.02 10.13 4.36
C CYS A 180 9.10 11.66 4.32
N GLU A 181 9.77 12.27 5.30
CA GLU A 181 10.00 13.71 5.37
C GLU A 181 10.91 14.19 4.24
N LYS A 182 12.03 13.49 3.99
CA LYS A 182 12.97 13.81 2.92
C LYS A 182 12.34 13.67 1.53
N HIS A 183 11.55 12.65 1.33
CA HIS A 183 10.84 12.37 0.07
C HIS A 183 9.33 12.64 0.21
N ASN A 184 9.00 13.88 0.58
CA ASN A 184 7.62 14.32 0.81
C ASN A 184 6.73 14.35 -0.44
N ASP A 185 7.32 14.07 -1.60
CA ASP A 185 6.66 13.91 -2.89
C ASP A 185 6.37 12.44 -3.26
N CYS A 186 6.83 11.48 -2.44
CA CYS A 186 6.56 10.06 -2.59
C CYS A 186 5.45 9.59 -1.66
N ALA A 187 4.81 8.49 -2.03
CA ALA A 187 3.90 7.75 -1.18
C ALA A 187 4.61 6.50 -0.62
N PHE A 188 4.44 6.24 0.67
CA PHE A 188 5.00 5.08 1.35
C PHE A 188 3.90 4.26 2.00
N LEU A 189 3.96 2.94 1.83
CA LEU A 189 3.08 1.99 2.51
C LEU A 189 3.93 0.99 3.29
N SER A 190 3.66 0.81 4.57
CA SER A 190 4.37 -0.18 5.39
C SER A 190 3.45 -1.32 5.78
N PHE A 191 3.85 -2.53 5.43
CA PHE A 191 3.32 -3.73 6.06
C PHE A 191 3.87 -3.79 7.47
N THR A 192 3.02 -4.03 8.46
CA THR A 192 3.43 -4.04 9.87
C THR A 192 2.58 -4.99 10.69
N ASN A 193 3.16 -5.57 11.73
CA ASN A 193 2.40 -6.32 12.72
C ASN A 193 1.59 -5.42 13.67
N GLY A 194 1.75 -4.10 13.56
CA GLY A 194 0.99 -3.10 14.30
C GLY A 194 1.37 -2.92 15.77
N THR A 195 2.18 -3.80 16.35
CA THR A 195 2.46 -3.81 17.80
C THR A 195 3.30 -2.63 18.28
N LEU A 196 3.98 -1.92 17.37
CA LEU A 196 4.83 -0.76 17.66
C LEU A 196 4.16 0.58 17.31
N VAL A 197 2.88 0.57 16.95
CA VAL A 197 2.09 1.77 16.73
C VAL A 197 1.71 2.38 18.10
N ASP A 198 2.11 3.61 18.32
CA ASP A 198 1.79 4.40 19.50
C ASP A 198 1.29 5.80 19.10
N GLU A 199 0.77 6.57 20.04
CA GLU A 199 0.23 7.90 19.78
C GLU A 199 1.31 8.85 19.19
N ALA A 200 2.56 8.78 19.69
CA ALA A 200 3.65 9.60 19.17
C ALA A 200 3.95 9.30 17.69
N PHE A 201 3.95 8.01 17.33
CA PHE A 201 4.14 7.61 15.94
C PHE A 201 2.95 8.05 15.05
N CYS A 202 1.71 7.98 15.56
CA CYS A 202 0.55 8.49 14.82
C CYS A 202 0.66 10.00 14.54
N GLN A 203 1.17 10.80 15.51
CA GLN A 203 1.40 12.23 15.30
C GLN A 203 2.48 12.48 14.24
N GLU A 204 3.56 11.70 14.22
CA GLU A 204 4.58 11.79 13.19
C GLU A 204 4.06 11.37 11.81
N MET A 205 3.28 10.29 11.72
CA MET A 205 2.60 9.90 10.48
C MET A 205 1.68 11.02 9.95
N LYS A 206 0.92 11.65 10.84
CA LYS A 206 0.05 12.78 10.50
C LYS A 206 0.88 13.97 10.00
N ARG A 207 2.00 14.28 10.65
CA ARG A 207 2.90 15.38 10.27
C ARG A 207 3.49 15.20 8.87
N VAL A 208 3.97 13.99 8.54
CA VAL A 208 4.53 13.73 7.19
C VAL A 208 3.46 13.50 6.14
N GLY A 209 2.32 12.90 6.51
CA GLY A 209 1.10 12.74 5.69
C GLY A 209 1.21 11.73 4.54
N ASN A 210 2.39 11.16 4.28
CA ASN A 210 2.67 10.30 3.12
C ASN A 210 3.02 8.85 3.48
N LEU A 211 2.80 8.45 4.74
CA LEU A 211 2.98 7.07 5.21
C LEU A 211 1.63 6.43 5.50
N TYR A 212 1.38 5.26 4.93
CA TYR A 212 0.17 4.45 5.10
C TYR A 212 0.54 3.09 5.69
N LEU A 213 -0.37 2.45 6.45
CA LEU A 213 -0.09 1.15 7.06
C LEU A 213 -1.02 0.07 6.55
N ALA A 214 -0.46 -1.10 6.23
CA ALA A 214 -1.17 -2.35 6.04
C ALA A 214 -0.89 -3.25 7.25
N ILE A 215 -1.85 -3.29 8.18
CA ILE A 215 -1.69 -3.98 9.47
C ILE A 215 -1.99 -5.46 9.27
N SER A 216 -1.08 -6.30 9.72
CA SER A 216 -1.23 -7.74 9.65
C SER A 216 -2.30 -8.23 10.64
N LEU A 217 -3.33 -8.91 10.13
CA LEU A 217 -4.45 -9.44 10.91
C LEU A 217 -4.96 -10.74 10.30
N GLU A 218 -4.99 -11.82 11.07
CA GLU A 218 -5.27 -13.18 10.56
C GLU A 218 -6.67 -13.70 10.91
N GLY A 219 -7.54 -12.87 11.49
CA GLY A 219 -8.85 -13.23 11.99
C GLY A 219 -9.12 -12.64 13.37
N PHE A 220 -10.08 -13.22 14.11
CA PHE A 220 -10.32 -12.88 15.50
C PHE A 220 -9.19 -13.39 16.43
N GLU A 221 -9.23 -12.98 17.69
CA GLU A 221 -8.16 -13.17 18.68
C GLU A 221 -7.55 -14.57 18.67
N ALA A 222 -8.37 -15.60 18.85
CA ALA A 222 -7.89 -16.99 18.92
C ALA A 222 -7.12 -17.42 17.65
N VAL A 223 -7.60 -17.05 16.47
CA VAL A 223 -6.99 -17.41 15.19
C VAL A 223 -5.75 -16.55 14.91
N ASN A 224 -5.83 -15.26 15.23
CA ASN A 224 -4.72 -14.33 15.07
C ASN A 224 -3.55 -14.70 15.97
N ASP A 225 -3.81 -14.92 17.26
CA ASP A 225 -2.78 -15.15 18.27
C ASP A 225 -2.16 -16.55 18.14
N LEU A 226 -2.91 -17.53 17.66
CA LEU A 226 -2.37 -18.85 17.31
C LEU A 226 -1.18 -18.75 16.31
N ARG A 227 -1.24 -17.83 15.36
CA ARG A 227 -0.18 -17.64 14.35
C ARG A 227 0.86 -16.62 14.77
N ARG A 228 0.44 -15.53 15.43
CA ARG A 228 1.29 -14.35 15.67
C ARG A 228 1.83 -14.23 17.08
N GLY A 229 1.28 -15.01 18.01
CA GLY A 229 1.62 -15.01 19.43
C GLY A 229 0.57 -14.32 20.31
N ASP A 230 0.54 -14.74 21.56
CA ASP A 230 -0.46 -14.31 22.54
C ASP A 230 -0.48 -12.79 22.77
N GLY A 231 -1.69 -12.22 22.78
CA GLY A 231 -1.95 -10.80 23.01
C GLY A 231 -1.59 -9.88 21.83
N VAL A 232 -1.20 -10.42 20.68
CA VAL A 232 -0.93 -9.62 19.47
C VAL A 232 -2.22 -9.01 18.93
N TYR A 233 -3.33 -9.76 18.94
CA TYR A 233 -4.63 -9.25 18.52
C TYR A 233 -5.04 -7.97 19.27
N GLY A 234 -4.94 -7.98 20.61
CA GLY A 234 -5.27 -6.80 21.43
C GLY A 234 -4.41 -5.58 21.07
N LYS A 235 -3.12 -5.77 20.80
CA LYS A 235 -2.22 -4.69 20.35
C LYS A 235 -2.62 -4.15 18.97
N VAL A 236 -3.00 -5.03 18.04
CA VAL A 236 -3.49 -4.65 16.70
C VAL A 236 -4.79 -3.84 16.80
N MET A 237 -5.74 -4.28 17.61
CA MET A 237 -6.99 -3.55 17.84
C MET A 237 -6.74 -2.14 18.39
N ASN A 238 -5.82 -2.00 19.37
CA ASN A 238 -5.43 -0.70 19.90
C ASN A 238 -4.73 0.18 18.83
N ALA A 239 -3.85 -0.40 18.00
CA ALA A 239 -3.20 0.31 16.91
C ALA A 239 -4.22 0.88 15.92
N MET A 240 -5.22 0.08 15.52
CA MET A 240 -6.28 0.54 14.62
C MET A 240 -7.11 1.68 15.25
N ASP A 241 -7.43 1.60 16.54
CA ASP A 241 -8.15 2.67 17.25
C ASP A 241 -7.36 3.97 17.29
N LEU A 242 -6.04 3.90 17.53
CA LEU A 242 -5.14 5.06 17.50
C LEU A 242 -5.08 5.68 16.09
N LEU A 243 -4.91 4.87 15.04
CA LEU A 243 -4.86 5.34 13.67
C LEU A 243 -6.17 6.00 13.25
N LYS A 244 -7.31 5.37 13.56
CA LYS A 244 -8.64 5.94 13.30
C LYS A 244 -8.85 7.25 14.02
N LYS A 245 -8.55 7.31 15.32
CA LYS A 245 -8.63 8.52 16.15
C LYS A 245 -7.86 9.70 15.56
N ASN A 246 -6.70 9.42 14.97
CA ASN A 246 -5.83 10.43 14.35
C ASN A 246 -6.15 10.75 12.88
N GLY A 247 -7.19 10.15 12.31
CA GLY A 247 -7.60 10.37 10.92
C GLY A 247 -6.58 9.88 9.89
N LEU A 248 -5.85 8.81 10.20
CA LEU A 248 -4.80 8.27 9.34
C LEU A 248 -5.34 7.22 8.37
N VAL A 249 -4.68 7.08 7.21
CA VAL A 249 -5.02 6.07 6.22
C VAL A 249 -4.32 4.76 6.56
N PHE A 250 -5.10 3.70 6.76
CA PHE A 250 -4.61 2.36 6.98
C PHE A 250 -5.59 1.30 6.48
N GLY A 251 -5.09 0.09 6.37
CA GLY A 251 -5.86 -1.09 6.03
C GLY A 251 -5.25 -2.33 6.65
N THR A 252 -5.68 -3.49 6.20
CA THR A 252 -5.18 -4.78 6.68
C THR A 252 -4.42 -5.53 5.61
N SER A 253 -3.43 -6.31 6.04
CA SER A 253 -2.75 -7.35 5.28
C SER A 253 -3.10 -8.70 5.89
N ILE A 254 -3.81 -9.53 5.16
CA ILE A 254 -4.40 -10.78 5.63
C ILE A 254 -3.74 -11.94 4.89
N CYS A 255 -2.97 -12.75 5.60
CA CYS A 255 -2.46 -13.99 5.06
C CYS A 255 -3.47 -15.11 5.33
N TYR A 256 -4.24 -15.52 4.31
CA TYR A 256 -5.13 -16.64 4.48
C TYR A 256 -4.42 -17.98 4.29
N THR A 257 -4.77 -18.91 5.16
CA THR A 257 -4.20 -20.25 5.29
C THR A 257 -5.30 -21.28 5.23
N SER A 258 -4.96 -22.57 5.21
CA SER A 258 -5.95 -23.66 5.35
C SER A 258 -6.81 -23.58 6.64
N LYS A 259 -6.36 -22.77 7.61
CA LYS A 259 -6.96 -22.73 8.97
C LYS A 259 -7.87 -21.51 9.20
N ASN A 260 -7.86 -20.49 8.34
CA ASN A 260 -8.56 -19.24 8.62
C ASN A 260 -9.41 -18.69 7.46
N THR A 261 -9.52 -19.40 6.33
CA THR A 261 -10.28 -18.91 5.16
C THR A 261 -11.70 -18.47 5.50
N GLU A 262 -12.43 -19.24 6.29
CA GLU A 262 -13.80 -18.90 6.69
C GLU A 262 -13.83 -17.71 7.66
N THR A 263 -12.92 -17.66 8.63
CA THR A 263 -12.84 -16.59 9.62
C THR A 263 -12.54 -15.25 8.96
N VAL A 264 -11.52 -15.18 8.09
CA VAL A 264 -11.10 -13.91 7.48
C VAL A 264 -12.05 -13.40 6.39
N THR A 265 -13.05 -14.18 6.05
CA THR A 265 -14.08 -13.82 5.07
C THR A 265 -15.50 -13.81 5.68
N SER A 266 -15.63 -14.04 6.98
CA SER A 266 -16.91 -13.92 7.66
C SER A 266 -17.42 -12.47 7.65
N ASP A 267 -18.75 -12.31 7.65
CA ASP A 267 -19.36 -10.98 7.62
C ASP A 267 -19.00 -10.18 8.89
N GLU A 268 -18.88 -10.86 10.03
CA GLU A 268 -18.48 -10.26 11.30
C GLU A 268 -17.04 -9.74 11.26
N PHE A 269 -16.11 -10.48 10.66
CA PHE A 269 -14.72 -10.02 10.52
C PHE A 269 -14.59 -8.86 9.55
N ILE A 270 -15.35 -8.88 8.46
CA ILE A 270 -15.43 -7.78 7.51
C ILE A 270 -15.98 -6.52 8.19
N GLN A 271 -17.07 -6.68 8.96
CA GLN A 271 -17.69 -5.57 9.68
C GLN A 271 -16.73 -4.99 10.74
N LEU A 272 -15.97 -5.84 11.44
CA LEU A 272 -14.91 -5.39 12.35
C LEU A 272 -13.91 -4.45 11.65
N MET A 273 -13.42 -4.81 10.46
CA MET A 273 -12.49 -3.96 9.70
C MET A 273 -13.12 -2.63 9.28
N VAL A 274 -14.39 -2.65 8.86
CA VAL A 274 -15.15 -1.43 8.52
C VAL A 274 -15.31 -0.53 9.74
N ASP A 275 -15.68 -1.10 10.89
CA ASP A 275 -15.89 -0.36 12.14
C ASP A 275 -14.59 0.21 12.71
N LYS A 276 -13.49 -0.51 12.57
CA LYS A 276 -12.15 -0.03 12.93
C LYS A 276 -11.61 1.07 12.00
N GLY A 277 -12.26 1.32 10.87
CA GLY A 277 -11.89 2.40 9.94
C GLY A 277 -10.86 2.01 8.90
N CYS A 278 -10.65 0.71 8.66
CA CYS A 278 -9.81 0.23 7.56
C CYS A 278 -10.32 0.73 6.21
N ARG A 279 -9.41 1.21 5.35
CA ARG A 279 -9.75 1.69 4.00
C ARG A 279 -9.56 0.63 2.93
N TYR A 280 -8.70 -0.33 3.21
CA TYR A 280 -8.44 -1.45 2.32
C TYR A 280 -8.13 -2.72 3.10
N ALA A 281 -8.38 -3.86 2.47
CA ALA A 281 -7.99 -5.18 2.94
C ALA A 281 -7.29 -5.92 1.81
N MET A 282 -6.02 -6.24 2.02
CA MET A 282 -5.16 -6.98 1.11
C MET A 282 -5.13 -8.44 1.54
N TYR A 283 -5.63 -9.33 0.71
CA TYR A 283 -5.58 -10.77 0.95
C TYR A 283 -4.40 -11.39 0.18
N PHE A 284 -3.61 -12.18 0.90
CA PHE A 284 -2.50 -12.95 0.35
C PHE A 284 -2.70 -14.41 0.74
N HIS A 285 -2.57 -15.33 -0.19
CA HIS A 285 -2.53 -16.72 0.23
C HIS A 285 -1.16 -17.06 0.84
N TYR A 286 -1.16 -17.95 1.81
CA TYR A 286 0.05 -18.42 2.43
C TYR A 286 0.99 -19.08 1.41
N MET A 287 2.26 -18.65 1.42
CA MET A 287 3.34 -19.21 0.61
C MET A 287 4.31 -19.94 1.53
N PRO A 288 4.58 -21.24 1.32
CA PRO A 288 5.45 -22.03 2.18
C PRO A 288 6.93 -21.79 1.83
N VAL A 289 7.42 -20.60 2.09
CA VAL A 289 8.81 -20.17 1.91
C VAL A 289 9.38 -19.70 3.25
N GLY A 290 10.71 -19.67 3.37
CA GLY A 290 11.40 -19.36 4.62
C GLY A 290 11.66 -20.58 5.48
N ASN A 291 12.46 -20.39 6.53
CA ASN A 291 12.93 -21.48 7.40
C ASN A 291 11.81 -22.17 8.19
N ASP A 292 10.74 -21.44 8.51
CA ASP A 292 9.59 -21.92 9.27
C ASP A 292 8.40 -22.29 8.37
N ALA A 293 8.65 -22.59 7.10
CA ALA A 293 7.62 -22.98 6.16
C ALA A 293 6.83 -24.21 6.64
N SER A 294 5.51 -24.09 6.68
CA SER A 294 4.59 -25.16 7.10
C SER A 294 3.62 -25.50 5.98
N VAL A 295 3.76 -26.69 5.41
CA VAL A 295 2.89 -27.17 4.33
C VAL A 295 1.43 -27.30 4.79
N GLU A 296 1.20 -27.54 6.08
CA GLU A 296 -0.13 -27.66 6.67
C GLU A 296 -0.95 -26.36 6.62
N LEU A 297 -0.27 -25.23 6.45
CA LEU A 297 -0.94 -23.91 6.32
C LEU A 297 -1.37 -23.60 4.87
N LEU A 298 -0.98 -24.43 3.89
CA LEU A 298 -1.39 -24.19 2.50
C LEU A 298 -2.91 -24.31 2.35
N PRO A 299 -3.57 -23.32 1.77
CA PRO A 299 -4.98 -23.45 1.38
C PRO A 299 -5.15 -24.54 0.33
N THR A 300 -6.20 -25.35 0.46
CA THR A 300 -6.56 -26.34 -0.57
C THR A 300 -6.99 -25.65 -1.87
N PRO A 301 -7.00 -26.35 -3.01
CA PRO A 301 -7.55 -25.81 -4.26
C PRO A 301 -8.97 -25.26 -4.11
N GLU A 302 -9.83 -25.97 -3.37
CA GLU A 302 -11.23 -25.59 -3.11
C GLU A 302 -11.28 -24.32 -2.27
N GLN A 303 -10.48 -24.21 -1.23
CA GLN A 303 -10.36 -23.00 -0.41
C GLN A 303 -9.88 -21.80 -1.24
N ARG A 304 -8.95 -21.98 -2.17
CA ARG A 304 -8.50 -20.91 -3.05
C ARG A 304 -9.59 -20.42 -4.01
N ILE A 305 -10.40 -21.34 -4.56
CA ILE A 305 -11.56 -20.99 -5.38
C ILE A 305 -12.58 -20.23 -4.54
N TYR A 306 -12.91 -20.74 -3.36
CA TYR A 306 -13.80 -20.08 -2.41
C TYR A 306 -13.34 -18.66 -2.08
N MET A 307 -12.06 -18.48 -1.74
CA MET A 307 -11.48 -17.16 -1.43
C MET A 307 -11.62 -16.18 -2.59
N LYS A 308 -11.31 -16.62 -3.81
CA LYS A 308 -11.46 -15.81 -5.03
C LYS A 308 -12.87 -15.26 -5.18
N ASP A 309 -13.86 -16.12 -5.09
CA ASP A 309 -15.28 -15.75 -5.30
C ASP A 309 -15.80 -14.90 -4.13
N ARG A 310 -15.44 -15.30 -2.91
CA ARG A 310 -15.87 -14.59 -1.71
C ARG A 310 -15.29 -13.18 -1.58
N ILE A 311 -14.01 -12.99 -1.90
CA ILE A 311 -13.39 -11.66 -1.88
C ILE A 311 -14.00 -10.73 -2.92
N ARG A 312 -14.37 -11.23 -4.09
CA ARG A 312 -15.12 -10.46 -5.09
C ARG A 312 -16.48 -10.02 -4.58
N GLN A 313 -17.20 -10.92 -3.93
CA GLN A 313 -18.47 -10.61 -3.30
C GLN A 313 -18.31 -9.56 -2.20
N ILE A 314 -17.34 -9.75 -1.29
CA ILE A 314 -17.00 -8.78 -0.23
C ILE A 314 -16.71 -7.41 -0.82
N ARG A 315 -15.90 -7.31 -1.87
CA ARG A 315 -15.57 -6.05 -2.55
C ARG A 315 -16.82 -5.33 -3.04
N SER A 316 -17.76 -6.05 -3.62
CA SER A 316 -19.01 -5.44 -4.10
C SER A 316 -19.90 -4.91 -2.98
N LEU A 317 -19.85 -5.53 -1.80
CA LEU A 317 -20.65 -5.15 -0.62
C LEU A 317 -20.00 -4.01 0.18
N THR A 318 -18.68 -4.05 0.34
CA THR A 318 -17.97 -3.21 1.33
C THR A 318 -17.40 -1.91 0.77
N THR A 319 -17.21 -1.80 -0.55
CA THR A 319 -16.67 -0.54 -1.13
C THR A 319 -17.54 0.65 -0.74
N GLY A 320 -18.86 0.52 -0.78
CA GLY A 320 -19.79 1.55 -0.31
C GLY A 320 -19.76 1.81 1.20
N GLN A 321 -19.14 0.92 1.98
CA GLN A 321 -18.93 1.08 3.42
C GLN A 321 -17.54 1.67 3.75
N GLY A 322 -16.75 1.99 2.73
CA GLY A 322 -15.42 2.59 2.87
C GLY A 322 -14.28 1.61 3.02
N LEU A 323 -14.50 0.32 2.69
CA LEU A 323 -13.47 -0.73 2.67
C LEU A 323 -13.33 -1.30 1.26
N PHE A 324 -12.18 -1.15 0.64
CA PHE A 324 -11.84 -1.78 -0.64
C PHE A 324 -11.04 -3.06 -0.41
N THR A 325 -11.48 -4.18 -0.97
CA THR A 325 -10.81 -5.47 -0.82
C THR A 325 -10.15 -5.91 -2.13
N PHE A 326 -8.98 -6.52 -2.04
CA PHE A 326 -8.35 -7.18 -3.18
C PHE A 326 -7.53 -8.40 -2.75
N ASP A 327 -7.43 -9.36 -3.65
CA ASP A 327 -6.67 -10.60 -3.49
C ASP A 327 -5.44 -10.56 -4.40
N PHE A 328 -4.27 -10.46 -3.80
CA PHE A 328 -3.04 -10.24 -4.54
C PHE A 328 -2.78 -11.31 -5.62
N GLN A 329 -3.09 -12.56 -5.33
CA GLN A 329 -2.85 -13.65 -6.27
C GLN A 329 -4.02 -13.85 -7.26
N ASN A 330 -5.27 -13.79 -6.79
CA ASN A 330 -6.42 -14.10 -7.62
C ASN A 330 -6.87 -12.94 -8.51
N ASP A 331 -6.57 -11.68 -8.13
CA ASP A 331 -6.84 -10.51 -8.96
C ASP A 331 -5.86 -10.34 -10.15
N GLY A 332 -4.89 -11.25 -10.29
CA GLY A 332 -3.96 -11.26 -11.42
C GLY A 332 -4.66 -11.24 -12.79
N GLU A 333 -5.88 -11.78 -12.91
CA GLU A 333 -6.64 -11.75 -14.17
C GLU A 333 -6.99 -10.33 -14.63
N PHE A 334 -7.18 -9.36 -13.71
CA PHE A 334 -7.49 -7.96 -14.04
C PHE A 334 -6.25 -7.17 -14.49
N VAL A 335 -5.06 -7.66 -14.17
CA VAL A 335 -3.80 -7.01 -14.50
C VAL A 335 -2.91 -7.85 -15.42
N GLY A 336 -3.47 -8.91 -16.04
CA GLY A 336 -2.77 -9.76 -16.99
C GLY A 336 -1.72 -10.69 -16.39
N GLY A 337 -1.91 -11.15 -15.13
CA GLY A 337 -1.04 -12.10 -14.43
C GLY A 337 -0.21 -11.49 -13.32
N CYS A 338 0.81 -12.23 -12.86
CA CYS A 338 1.69 -11.80 -11.77
C CYS A 338 2.37 -10.46 -12.08
N ILE A 339 2.41 -9.56 -11.08
CA ILE A 339 2.97 -8.21 -11.19
C ILE A 339 4.44 -8.11 -10.72
N ALA A 340 5.03 -9.21 -10.24
CA ALA A 340 6.41 -9.28 -9.76
C ALA A 340 7.44 -9.35 -10.91
N GLY A 341 8.71 -9.55 -10.57
CA GLY A 341 9.79 -9.73 -11.53
C GLY A 341 10.13 -8.46 -12.32
N GLY A 342 9.95 -7.28 -11.73
CA GLY A 342 10.16 -6.00 -12.40
C GLY A 342 9.03 -5.60 -13.35
N ARG A 343 7.93 -6.37 -13.43
CA ARG A 343 6.79 -6.00 -14.27
C ARG A 343 6.08 -4.75 -13.73
N ASN A 344 5.58 -4.79 -12.49
CA ASN A 344 5.03 -3.63 -11.79
C ASN A 344 5.78 -3.37 -10.49
N TYR A 345 6.46 -4.39 -9.91
CA TYR A 345 7.37 -4.22 -8.79
C TYR A 345 8.52 -5.21 -8.83
N PHE A 346 9.57 -4.90 -8.09
CA PHE A 346 10.59 -5.82 -7.63
C PHE A 346 10.86 -5.55 -6.13
N HIS A 347 11.60 -6.46 -5.51
CA HIS A 347 11.90 -6.44 -4.10
C HIS A 347 13.38 -6.11 -3.86
N ILE A 348 13.69 -5.31 -2.85
CA ILE A 348 15.04 -5.09 -2.33
C ILE A 348 15.04 -5.62 -0.90
N ASN A 349 15.80 -6.69 -0.66
CA ASN A 349 15.88 -7.31 0.64
C ASN A 349 16.75 -6.51 1.62
N ALA A 350 16.76 -6.91 2.90
CA ALA A 350 17.50 -6.22 3.95
C ALA A 350 19.04 -6.28 3.80
N ASN A 351 19.58 -7.07 2.86
CA ASN A 351 20.99 -7.08 2.46
C ASN A 351 21.28 -6.12 1.29
N GLY A 352 20.24 -5.51 0.71
CA GLY A 352 20.33 -4.63 -0.45
C GLY A 352 20.33 -5.35 -1.80
N ASP A 353 20.02 -6.64 -1.85
CA ASP A 353 19.90 -7.40 -3.08
C ASP A 353 18.55 -7.16 -3.75
N ALA A 354 18.56 -7.00 -5.08
CA ALA A 354 17.34 -6.88 -5.85
C ALA A 354 16.82 -8.26 -6.26
N GLU A 355 15.62 -8.59 -5.81
CA GLU A 355 14.95 -9.87 -6.01
C GLU A 355 13.69 -9.73 -6.85
N PRO A 356 13.28 -10.76 -7.60
CA PRO A 356 12.07 -10.70 -8.40
C PRO A 356 10.79 -10.50 -7.56
N CYS A 357 10.75 -11.09 -6.36
CA CYS A 357 9.58 -11.14 -5.50
C CYS A 357 10.03 -11.45 -4.05
N VAL A 358 9.25 -11.03 -3.07
CA VAL A 358 9.48 -11.35 -1.64
C VAL A 358 9.49 -12.86 -1.33
N PHE A 359 8.97 -13.70 -2.21
CA PHE A 359 8.94 -15.15 -2.07
C PHE A 359 10.03 -15.86 -2.90
N ILE A 360 10.90 -15.12 -3.60
CA ILE A 360 11.93 -15.66 -4.47
C ILE A 360 13.25 -14.97 -4.12
N HIS A 361 14.05 -15.62 -3.30
CA HIS A 361 15.29 -15.10 -2.71
C HIS A 361 16.53 -15.36 -3.58
N TYR A 362 16.38 -15.27 -4.90
CA TYR A 362 17.48 -15.41 -5.85
C TYR A 362 17.80 -14.07 -6.48
N SER A 363 18.99 -13.57 -6.24
CA SER A 363 19.51 -12.38 -6.89
C SER A 363 20.81 -12.71 -7.64
N GLY A 364 20.71 -12.87 -8.96
CA GLY A 364 21.91 -12.92 -9.81
C GLY A 364 22.58 -11.54 -9.98
N ARG A 365 21.97 -10.48 -9.45
CA ARG A 365 22.45 -9.10 -9.63
C ARG A 365 23.18 -8.50 -8.43
N SER A 366 23.15 -9.14 -7.28
CA SER A 366 23.99 -8.76 -6.14
C SER A 366 25.49 -8.88 -6.47
N GLU A 367 25.86 -9.89 -7.24
CA GLU A 367 27.22 -10.11 -7.70
C GLU A 367 27.69 -9.01 -8.69
N GLU A 368 26.83 -8.59 -9.61
CA GLU A 368 27.13 -7.49 -10.54
C GLU A 368 27.33 -6.15 -9.79
N ARG A 369 26.61 -5.91 -8.70
CA ARG A 369 26.83 -4.74 -7.83
C ARG A 369 28.12 -4.80 -7.06
N ARG A 370 28.58 -5.99 -6.66
CA ARG A 370 29.88 -6.19 -5.99
C ARG A 370 31.06 -6.01 -6.94
N VAL A 371 30.88 -6.37 -8.20
CA VAL A 371 31.92 -6.24 -9.24
C VAL A 371 32.00 -4.82 -9.80
N GLY A 372 30.90 -4.05 -9.74
CA GLY A 372 30.82 -2.66 -10.21
C GLY A 372 31.27 -1.60 -9.19
N LYS A 373 31.79 -2.02 -8.04
CA LYS A 373 32.51 -1.19 -7.07
C LYS A 373 33.99 -1.44 -7.27
#